data_57589f2cfa7dcb6b3e565e3039fe492a
#
_entry.id   57589f2cfa7dcb6b3e565e3039fe492a
#
_cell.length_a   1.000
_cell.length_b   1.000
_cell.length_c   1.000
_cell.angle_alpha   90.00
_cell.angle_beta   90.00
_cell.angle_gamma   90.00
#
_symmetry.space_group_name_H-M   'P 1'
#
loop_
_entity.id
_entity.type
_entity.pdbx_description
1 polymer ?
#
loop_
_entity_poly.entity_id
_entity_poly.type
_entity_poly.pdbx_seq_one_letter_code
_entity_poly.pdbx_strand_id
1 'polypeptide(L)'
;MIRFILFFLVCNFVFSQSYYVYVASESDDTVSLLKFENNEINELERITVGTYPTEIEGPHGITVDPSGKFWYLSLAHGNPFGKLVKYSTESNE
;
A
#
# COMPACT_ATOMS: atom_id res chain seq x y z
N MET A 1 -41.74 43.95 9.53
CA MET A 1 -40.65 43.52 8.64
C MET A 1 -40.04 42.21 9.20
N ILE A 2 -40.29 41.13 8.55
CA ILE A 2 -39.74 39.83 8.93
C ILE A 2 -38.36 39.74 8.24
N ARG A 3 -37.28 39.80 9.03
CA ARG A 3 -35.95 39.52 8.53
C ARG A 3 -35.79 38.02 8.46
N PHE A 4 -35.82 37.47 7.26
CA PHE A 4 -35.39 36.10 7.03
C PHE A 4 -33.85 36.05 7.17
N ILE A 5 -33.34 35.53 8.29
CA ILE A 5 -31.95 35.11 8.40
C ILE A 5 -31.87 33.76 7.69
N LEU A 6 -31.38 33.81 6.46
CA LEU A 6 -31.04 32.60 5.71
C LEU A 6 -29.82 32.01 6.36
N PHE A 7 -29.98 31.03 7.23
CA PHE A 7 -28.91 30.23 7.75
C PHE A 7 -28.45 29.34 6.61
N PHE A 8 -27.37 29.75 5.93
CA PHE A 8 -26.65 28.85 5.05
C PHE A 8 -25.95 27.82 5.92
N LEU A 9 -26.58 26.66 6.07
CA LEU A 9 -25.94 25.47 6.60
C LEU A 9 -24.94 25.01 5.53
N VAL A 10 -23.72 25.51 5.60
CA VAL A 10 -22.63 24.95 4.79
C VAL A 10 -22.30 23.60 5.41
N CYS A 11 -22.93 22.55 4.89
CA CYS A 11 -22.49 21.19 5.18
C CYS A 11 -21.08 21.04 4.63
N ASN A 12 -20.09 21.24 5.49
CA ASN A 12 -18.74 20.84 5.19
C ASN A 12 -18.71 19.31 5.18
N PHE A 13 -18.82 18.74 3.99
CA PHE A 13 -18.52 17.32 3.80
C PHE A 13 -17.02 17.15 3.97
N VAL A 14 -16.58 16.74 5.15
CA VAL A 14 -15.21 16.33 5.39
C VAL A 14 -15.06 14.94 4.77
N PHE A 15 -14.53 14.89 3.55
CA PHE A 15 -14.12 13.61 2.97
C PHE A 15 -12.84 13.17 3.65
N SER A 16 -12.91 12.09 4.45
CA SER A 16 -11.74 11.40 4.94
C SER A 16 -11.06 10.71 3.76
N GLN A 17 -9.80 11.10 3.46
CA GLN A 17 -8.99 10.43 2.45
C GLN A 17 -8.20 9.30 3.09
N SER A 18 -8.24 8.13 2.46
CA SER A 18 -7.43 6.98 2.81
C SER A 18 -6.35 6.78 1.77
N TYR A 19 -5.15 6.52 2.24
CA TYR A 19 -4.01 6.17 1.39
C TYR A 19 -3.52 4.77 1.76
N TYR A 20 -3.17 4.01 0.75
CA TYR A 20 -2.57 2.69 0.90
C TYR A 20 -1.11 2.77 0.49
N VAL A 21 -0.23 2.21 1.30
CA VAL A 21 1.21 2.26 1.08
C VAL A 21 1.78 0.86 1.21
N TYR A 22 2.52 0.42 0.21
CA TYR A 22 3.30 -0.80 0.26
C TYR A 22 4.73 -0.47 0.68
N VAL A 23 5.25 -1.17 1.67
CA VAL A 23 6.60 -1.00 2.20
C VAL A 23 7.37 -2.30 2.06
N ALA A 24 8.43 -2.28 1.26
CA ALA A 24 9.33 -3.43 1.12
C ALA A 24 10.33 -3.48 2.28
N SER A 25 10.45 -4.65 2.91
CA SER A 25 11.40 -4.92 4.00
C SER A 25 12.45 -5.92 3.52
N GLU A 26 13.57 -5.38 3.07
CA GLU A 26 14.62 -6.13 2.39
C GLU A 26 15.19 -7.30 3.22
N SER A 27 15.38 -7.06 4.51
CA SER A 27 16.01 -8.06 5.40
C SER A 27 15.09 -9.18 5.84
N ASP A 28 13.77 -9.00 5.68
CA ASP A 28 12.76 -9.93 6.20
C ASP A 28 12.00 -10.68 5.11
N ASP A 29 12.27 -10.38 3.84
CA ASP A 29 11.50 -10.88 2.72
C ASP A 29 9.98 -10.69 2.90
N THR A 30 9.60 -9.49 3.32
CA THR A 30 8.20 -9.11 3.50
C THR A 30 7.88 -7.78 2.82
N VAL A 31 6.60 -7.61 2.51
CA VAL A 31 6.01 -6.34 2.12
C VAL A 31 4.84 -6.06 3.04
N SER A 32 4.84 -4.91 3.69
CA SER A 32 3.72 -4.48 4.52
C SER A 32 2.77 -3.61 3.71
N LEU A 33 1.48 -3.92 3.75
CA LEU A 33 0.42 -3.05 3.27
C LEU A 33 -0.08 -2.21 4.44
N LEU A 34 0.13 -0.91 4.35
CA LEU A 34 -0.28 0.06 5.37
C LEU A 34 -1.46 0.87 4.87
N LYS A 35 -2.33 1.27 5.78
CA LYS A 35 -3.38 2.25 5.53
C LYS A 35 -3.12 3.49 6.37
N PHE A 36 -3.08 4.63 5.71
CA PHE A 36 -3.03 5.95 6.34
C PHE A 36 -4.41 6.60 6.23
N GLU A 37 -5.03 6.89 7.36
CA GLU A 37 -6.34 7.52 7.46
C GLU A 37 -6.46 8.24 8.80
N ASN A 38 -7.03 9.44 8.84
CA ASN A 38 -7.25 10.22 10.06
C ASN A 38 -5.96 10.44 10.90
N ASN A 39 -4.84 10.73 10.23
CA ASN A 39 -3.52 10.89 10.85
C ASN A 39 -2.98 9.65 11.58
N GLU A 40 -3.52 8.48 11.29
CA GLU A 40 -3.06 7.19 11.82
C GLU A 40 -2.56 6.30 10.69
N ILE A 41 -1.52 5.52 10.99
CA ILE A 41 -0.98 4.49 10.10
C ILE A 41 -1.20 3.14 10.77
N ASN A 42 -1.86 2.23 10.04
CA ASN A 42 -2.09 0.88 10.50
C ASN A 42 -1.60 -0.12 9.46
N GLU A 43 -0.93 -1.17 9.91
CA GLU A 43 -0.58 -2.30 9.06
C GLU A 43 -1.81 -3.18 8.88
N LEU A 44 -2.26 -3.32 7.62
CA LEU A 44 -3.41 -4.17 7.29
C LEU A 44 -2.98 -5.61 7.03
N GLU A 45 -1.83 -5.79 6.41
CA GLU A 45 -1.34 -7.09 5.99
C GLU A 45 0.18 -7.08 5.91
N ARG A 46 0.80 -8.18 6.28
CA ARG A 46 2.22 -8.44 6.05
C ARG A 46 2.35 -9.61 5.10
N ILE A 47 2.86 -9.34 3.92
CA ILE A 47 2.92 -10.28 2.80
C ILE A 47 4.33 -10.88 2.79
N THR A 48 4.43 -12.19 2.95
CA THR A 48 5.70 -12.89 2.74
C THR A 48 5.97 -12.96 1.24
N VAL A 49 7.13 -12.46 0.84
CA VAL A 49 7.60 -12.49 -0.53
C VAL A 49 8.84 -13.36 -0.62
N GLY A 50 9.30 -13.81 -1.67
CA GLY A 50 10.41 -14.75 -1.73
C GLY A 50 9.93 -16.20 -1.85
N THR A 51 10.76 -16.99 -2.50
CA THR A 51 10.43 -18.36 -2.85
C THR A 51 11.04 -19.38 -1.88
N TYR A 52 12.18 -19.02 -1.31
CA TYR A 52 12.99 -19.94 -0.49
C TYR A 52 13.01 -19.49 0.97
N PRO A 53 12.58 -20.33 1.91
CA PRO A 53 12.49 -19.95 3.32
C PRO A 53 13.85 -19.78 4.00
N THR A 54 14.91 -20.29 3.40
CA THR A 54 16.30 -20.27 3.93
C THR A 54 17.19 -19.22 3.28
N GLU A 55 16.67 -18.46 2.33
CA GLU A 55 17.41 -17.48 1.55
C GLU A 55 16.70 -16.14 1.57
N ILE A 56 17.44 -15.07 1.84
CA ILE A 56 16.92 -13.71 1.73
C ILE A 56 17.03 -13.28 0.27
N GLU A 57 15.90 -13.09 -0.38
CA GLU A 57 15.84 -12.66 -1.77
C GLU A 57 15.80 -11.13 -1.92
N GLY A 58 15.51 -10.41 -0.83
CA GLY A 58 15.64 -8.97 -0.71
C GLY A 58 14.67 -8.17 -1.58
N PRO A 59 13.43 -7.95 -1.13
CA PRO A 59 12.51 -7.02 -1.79
C PRO A 59 13.08 -5.61 -1.73
N HIS A 60 13.26 -4.97 -2.88
CA HIS A 60 13.97 -3.69 -2.97
C HIS A 60 13.16 -2.60 -3.66
N GLY A 61 12.85 -2.77 -4.94
CA GLY A 61 12.04 -1.83 -5.70
C GLY A 61 10.58 -2.23 -5.70
N ILE A 62 9.69 -1.29 -5.40
CA ILE A 62 8.25 -1.52 -5.37
C ILE A 62 7.51 -0.38 -6.07
N THR A 63 6.52 -0.70 -6.86
CA THR A 63 5.66 0.29 -7.51
C THR A 63 4.25 -0.26 -7.73
N VAL A 64 3.27 0.62 -7.72
CA VAL A 64 1.87 0.28 -8.02
C VAL A 64 1.56 0.72 -9.45
N ASP A 65 0.87 -0.14 -10.19
CA ASP A 65 0.38 0.18 -11.52
C ASP A 65 -0.60 1.37 -11.48
N PRO A 66 -0.59 2.28 -12.46
CA PRO A 66 -1.53 3.41 -12.51
C PRO A 66 -3.01 3.02 -12.46
N SER A 67 -3.37 1.81 -12.90
CA SER A 67 -4.73 1.28 -12.76
C SER A 67 -5.12 0.96 -11.32
N GLY A 68 -4.15 0.82 -10.42
CA GLY A 68 -4.35 0.37 -9.05
C GLY A 68 -4.67 -1.12 -8.90
N LYS A 69 -4.61 -1.91 -9.98
CA LYS A 69 -4.96 -3.33 -9.97
C LYS A 69 -3.80 -4.26 -9.64
N PHE A 70 -2.57 -3.78 -9.86
CA PHE A 70 -1.36 -4.56 -9.70
C PHE A 70 -0.27 -3.76 -9.01
N TRP A 71 0.63 -4.47 -8.37
CA TRP A 71 1.89 -3.91 -7.89
C TRP A 71 3.05 -4.84 -8.26
N TYR A 72 4.22 -4.26 -8.39
CA TYR A 72 5.43 -4.93 -8.87
C TYR A 72 6.52 -4.82 -7.84
N LEU A 73 7.28 -5.88 -7.67
CA LEU A 73 8.34 -5.99 -6.69
C LEU A 73 9.58 -6.59 -7.32
N SER A 74 10.74 -5.94 -7.12
CA SER A 74 12.02 -6.56 -7.43
C SER A 74 12.54 -7.30 -6.21
N LEU A 75 12.97 -8.55 -6.40
CA LEU A 75 13.74 -9.34 -5.44
C LEU A 75 15.20 -9.32 -5.90
N ALA A 76 16.00 -8.45 -5.26
CA ALA A 76 17.29 -8.05 -5.80
C ALA A 76 18.41 -9.05 -5.56
N HIS A 77 18.30 -9.88 -4.51
CA HIS A 77 19.39 -10.75 -4.02
C HIS A 77 19.13 -12.24 -4.21
N GLY A 78 18.12 -12.60 -4.99
CA GLY A 78 17.85 -14.01 -5.29
C GLY A 78 19.01 -14.69 -5.99
N ASN A 79 19.24 -15.96 -5.67
CA ASN A 79 20.30 -16.75 -6.24
C ASN A 79 19.74 -17.80 -7.21
N PRO A 80 20.22 -17.93 -8.45
CA PRO A 80 21.37 -17.24 -9.06
C PRO A 80 21.05 -15.85 -9.61
N PHE A 81 19.78 -15.48 -9.74
CA PHE A 81 19.32 -14.21 -10.32
C PHE A 81 18.23 -13.57 -9.48
N GLY A 82 18.18 -12.23 -9.51
CA GLY A 82 17.04 -11.47 -9.05
C GLY A 82 15.77 -11.77 -9.86
N LYS A 83 14.62 -11.33 -9.32
CA LYS A 83 13.30 -11.53 -9.93
C LYS A 83 12.52 -10.22 -9.95
N LEU A 84 11.63 -10.11 -10.91
CA LEU A 84 10.56 -9.12 -10.90
C LEU A 84 9.24 -9.88 -10.79
N VAL A 85 8.46 -9.56 -9.76
CA VAL A 85 7.19 -10.24 -9.48
C VAL A 85 6.04 -9.25 -9.59
N LYS A 86 4.96 -9.69 -10.18
CA LYS A 86 3.70 -8.95 -10.30
C LYS A 86 2.66 -9.56 -9.36
N TYR A 87 2.06 -8.72 -8.56
CA TYR A 87 1.00 -9.09 -7.61
C TYR A 87 -0.32 -8.41 -7.95
N SER A 88 -1.41 -9.06 -7.67
CA SER A 88 -2.73 -8.44 -7.67
C SER A 88 -2.93 -7.60 -6.41
N THR A 89 -3.47 -6.39 -6.53
CA THR A 89 -3.83 -5.58 -5.35
C THR A 89 -5.04 -6.13 -4.60
N GLU A 90 -5.87 -6.94 -5.26
CA GLU A 90 -7.06 -7.54 -4.65
C GLU A 90 -6.70 -8.66 -3.66
N SER A 91 -5.77 -9.52 -4.03
CA SER A 91 -5.39 -10.70 -3.23
C SER A 91 -4.01 -10.60 -2.60
N ASN A 92 -3.14 -9.71 -3.10
CA ASN A 92 -1.72 -9.65 -2.78
C ASN A 92 -0.96 -10.95 -3.11
N GLU A 93 -1.40 -11.62 -4.17
CA GLU A 93 -0.79 -12.83 -4.74
C GLU A 93 -0.38 -12.62 -6.19
#